data_0f695f9422ada8b584d30ff16fc0e4a8
#
_entry.id   0f695f9422ada8b584d30ff16fc0e4a8
#
_cell.length_a   1.000
_cell.length_b   1.000
_cell.length_c   1.000
_cell.angle_alpha   90.00
_cell.angle_beta   90.00
_cell.angle_gamma   90.00
#
_symmetry.space_group_name_H-M   'P 1'
#
loop_
_entity.id
_entity.type
_entity.pdbx_description
1 polymer ?
#
loop_
_entity_poly.entity_id
_entity_poly.type
_entity_poly.pdbx_seq_one_letter_code
_entity_poly.pdbx_strand_id
1 'polypeptide(L)'
;KRTKEKEGGQMRTGKNWNILKRGLKWTIGIMAAAVICICVNVGMKGYDMYRDAISQISLKDKVEQIRSKENYTEFAELPETYVDAVLSVEDHRFYGHIGIDPIAITRAVINDIRAGTFVEGGSTITQQLAKNLYFTQEKKMERKAAEVFMAFALERDYSKNEILELYVNTIYFGNGYYCIKDASEGYFGKEPEDLTDYESTLLAGVPNAPSKYSPTVNLELAEKRQEQVVERLVACGLFTKERAQETLAGSEM
;
A
#
# COMPACT_ATOMS: atom_id res chain seq x y z
N LYS A 1 51.92 -42.56 29.95
CA LYS A 1 50.66 -42.22 30.68
C LYS A 1 50.07 -40.87 30.29
N ARG A 2 50.76 -40.02 29.52
CA ARG A 2 50.26 -38.65 29.12
C ARG A 2 49.52 -38.61 27.78
N THR A 3 49.52 -39.65 26.98
CA THR A 3 48.89 -39.65 25.64
C THR A 3 47.44 -40.13 25.62
N LYS A 4 46.93 -40.83 26.64
CA LYS A 4 45.53 -41.30 26.69
C LYS A 4 44.50 -40.27 27.18
N GLU A 5 44.90 -39.21 27.90
CA GLU A 5 43.96 -38.17 28.37
C GLU A 5 43.56 -37.14 27.31
N LYS A 6 44.40 -36.94 26.27
CA LYS A 6 44.08 -35.98 25.20
C LYS A 6 43.04 -36.49 24.18
N GLU A 7 42.96 -37.79 23.94
CA GLU A 7 42.00 -38.38 22.99
C GLU A 7 40.57 -38.41 23.56
N GLY A 8 40.40 -38.60 24.89
CA GLY A 8 39.08 -38.63 25.52
C GLY A 8 38.38 -37.25 25.58
N GLY A 9 39.14 -36.15 25.60
CA GLY A 9 38.62 -34.79 25.63
C GLY A 9 38.09 -34.32 24.26
N GLN A 10 38.78 -34.70 23.19
CA GLN A 10 38.41 -34.28 21.83
C GLN A 10 37.17 -35.03 21.29
N MET A 11 36.95 -36.27 21.68
CA MET A 11 35.76 -37.04 21.28
C MET A 11 34.47 -36.62 22.00
N ARG A 12 34.57 -36.12 23.22
CA ARG A 12 33.41 -35.59 24.01
C ARG A 12 32.90 -34.28 23.48
N THR A 13 33.75 -33.35 23.02
CA THR A 13 33.38 -32.08 22.46
C THR A 13 32.68 -32.18 21.12
N GLY A 14 33.10 -33.08 20.23
CA GLY A 14 32.46 -33.33 18.95
C GLY A 14 31.04 -33.92 19.06
N LYS A 15 30.83 -34.82 20.03
CA LYS A 15 29.52 -35.45 20.27
C LYS A 15 28.49 -34.44 20.81
N ASN A 16 28.90 -33.60 21.73
CA ASN A 16 28.06 -32.53 22.28
C ASN A 16 27.71 -31.48 21.23
N TRP A 17 28.63 -31.13 20.33
CA TRP A 17 28.40 -30.19 19.22
C TRP A 17 27.36 -30.72 18.23
N ASN A 18 27.36 -32.00 17.91
CA ASN A 18 26.37 -32.64 17.03
C ASN A 18 24.98 -32.70 17.66
N ILE A 19 24.90 -32.96 18.99
CA ILE A 19 23.62 -32.92 19.73
C ILE A 19 23.06 -31.51 19.72
N LEU A 20 23.89 -30.49 19.94
CA LEU A 20 23.48 -29.08 19.93
C LEU A 20 22.97 -28.64 18.54
N LYS A 21 23.67 -29.01 17.46
CA LYS A 21 23.24 -28.77 16.08
C LYS A 21 21.92 -29.46 15.75
N ARG A 22 21.72 -30.69 16.22
CA ARG A 22 20.44 -31.41 16.02
C ARG A 22 19.31 -30.72 16.79
N GLY A 23 19.53 -30.33 18.05
CA GLY A 23 18.55 -29.56 18.83
C GLY A 23 18.15 -28.25 18.15
N LEU A 24 19.13 -27.46 17.67
CA LEU A 24 18.89 -26.22 16.94
C LEU A 24 18.08 -26.45 15.65
N LYS A 25 18.35 -27.52 14.89
CA LYS A 25 17.55 -27.84 13.68
C LYS A 25 16.10 -28.18 14.03
N TRP A 26 15.87 -28.91 15.10
CA TRP A 26 14.51 -29.24 15.57
C TRP A 26 13.76 -28.00 16.06
N THR A 27 14.41 -27.08 16.82
CA THR A 27 13.77 -25.85 17.26
C THR A 27 13.40 -24.94 16.07
N ILE A 28 14.29 -24.79 15.08
CA ILE A 28 14.00 -24.05 13.84
C ILE A 28 12.83 -24.71 13.09
N GLY A 29 12.81 -26.04 12.98
CA GLY A 29 11.71 -26.77 12.33
C GLY A 29 10.36 -26.57 13.02
N ILE A 30 10.33 -26.63 14.35
CA ILE A 30 9.12 -26.40 15.15
C ILE A 30 8.64 -24.95 15.00
N MET A 31 9.56 -23.97 15.05
CA MET A 31 9.22 -22.56 14.83
C MET A 31 8.66 -22.34 13.42
N ALA A 32 9.27 -22.91 12.40
CA ALA A 32 8.77 -22.81 11.03
C ALA A 32 7.36 -23.41 10.88
N ALA A 33 7.12 -24.60 11.47
CA ALA A 33 5.82 -25.24 11.48
C ALA A 33 4.76 -24.38 12.20
N ALA A 34 5.11 -23.77 13.34
CA ALA A 34 4.22 -22.87 14.07
C ALA A 34 3.87 -21.64 13.24
N VAL A 35 4.84 -21.02 12.57
CA VAL A 35 4.61 -19.88 11.67
C VAL A 35 3.69 -20.27 10.51
N ILE A 36 3.91 -21.43 9.88
CA ILE A 36 3.04 -21.93 8.81
C ILE A 36 1.61 -22.12 9.32
N CYS A 37 1.43 -22.73 10.50
CA CYS A 37 0.10 -22.92 11.10
C CYS A 37 -0.62 -21.57 11.35
N ILE A 38 0.11 -20.56 11.83
CA ILE A 38 -0.42 -19.20 12.04
C ILE A 38 -0.83 -18.60 10.70
N CYS A 39 0.04 -18.65 9.68
CA CYS A 39 -0.26 -18.13 8.34
C CYS A 39 -1.49 -18.80 7.71
N VAL A 40 -1.61 -20.11 7.82
CA VAL A 40 -2.77 -20.87 7.34
C VAL A 40 -4.05 -20.43 8.08
N ASN A 41 -4.01 -20.31 9.41
CA ASN A 41 -5.17 -19.89 10.21
C ASN A 41 -5.60 -18.45 9.84
N VAL A 42 -4.66 -17.51 9.73
CA VAL A 42 -4.91 -16.14 9.29
C VAL A 42 -5.48 -16.12 7.87
N GLY A 43 -4.91 -16.91 6.96
CA GLY A 43 -5.39 -17.06 5.59
C GLY A 43 -6.84 -17.57 5.52
N MET A 44 -7.17 -18.62 6.29
CA MET A 44 -8.54 -19.18 6.35
C MET A 44 -9.54 -18.15 6.87
N LYS A 45 -9.24 -17.48 7.98
CA LYS A 45 -10.11 -16.43 8.53
C LYS A 45 -10.25 -15.23 7.57
N GLY A 46 -9.17 -14.87 6.88
CA GLY A 46 -9.21 -13.82 5.85
C GLY A 46 -10.09 -14.22 4.67
N TYR A 47 -10.03 -15.48 4.25
CA TYR A 47 -10.90 -16.00 3.19
C TYR A 47 -12.38 -16.01 3.62
N ASP A 48 -12.69 -16.42 4.86
CA ASP A 48 -14.04 -16.37 5.39
C ASP A 48 -14.57 -14.92 5.42
N MET A 49 -13.74 -13.97 5.92
CA MET A 49 -14.09 -12.54 5.93
C MET A 49 -14.33 -11.99 4.50
N TYR A 50 -13.53 -12.38 3.52
CA TYR A 50 -13.74 -12.05 2.12
C TYR A 50 -15.06 -12.61 1.60
N ARG A 51 -15.34 -13.88 1.86
CA ARG A 51 -16.61 -14.52 1.46
C ARG A 51 -17.83 -13.88 2.10
N ASP A 52 -17.76 -13.57 3.38
CA ASP A 52 -18.83 -12.88 4.08
C ASP A 52 -19.09 -11.49 3.44
N ALA A 53 -18.05 -10.74 3.13
CA ALA A 53 -18.15 -9.43 2.50
C ALA A 53 -18.86 -9.50 1.14
N ILE A 54 -18.46 -10.40 0.25
CA ILE A 54 -19.11 -10.54 -1.08
C ILE A 54 -20.49 -11.19 -1.02
N SER A 55 -20.84 -11.89 0.08
CA SER A 55 -22.19 -12.44 0.28
C SER A 55 -23.21 -11.37 0.66
N GLN A 56 -22.78 -10.30 1.31
CA GLN A 56 -23.64 -9.16 1.68
C GLN A 56 -23.93 -8.27 0.47
N ILE A 57 -22.91 -7.97 -0.33
CA ILE A 57 -23.03 -7.24 -1.59
C ILE A 57 -21.99 -7.74 -2.56
N SER A 58 -22.41 -8.10 -3.78
CA SER A 58 -21.47 -8.57 -4.81
C SER A 58 -20.51 -7.47 -5.22
N LEU A 59 -19.31 -7.86 -5.71
CA LEU A 59 -18.32 -6.90 -6.19
C LEU A 59 -18.89 -6.03 -7.32
N LYS A 60 -19.66 -6.63 -8.23
CA LYS A 60 -20.33 -5.91 -9.33
C LYS A 60 -21.28 -4.85 -8.80
N ASP A 61 -22.19 -5.22 -7.87
CA ASP A 61 -23.17 -4.28 -7.35
C ASP A 61 -22.48 -3.16 -6.54
N LYS A 62 -21.39 -3.48 -5.85
CA LYS A 62 -20.61 -2.49 -5.11
C LYS A 62 -19.95 -1.47 -6.06
N VAL A 63 -19.41 -1.92 -7.17
CA VAL A 63 -18.83 -1.05 -8.20
C VAL A 63 -19.92 -0.20 -8.87
N GLU A 64 -21.07 -0.78 -9.20
CA GLU A 64 -22.21 -0.06 -9.77
C GLU A 64 -22.69 1.07 -8.84
N GLN A 65 -22.76 0.81 -7.52
CA GLN A 65 -23.09 1.85 -6.53
C GLN A 65 -22.10 3.02 -6.51
N ILE A 66 -20.82 2.76 -6.81
CA ILE A 66 -19.80 3.82 -6.86
C ILE A 66 -19.94 4.59 -8.15
N ARG A 67 -20.08 3.89 -9.29
CA ARG A 67 -20.21 4.51 -10.61
C ARG A 67 -21.50 5.32 -10.78
N SER A 68 -22.55 5.01 -10.00
CA SER A 68 -23.83 5.74 -10.06
C SER A 68 -23.84 7.04 -9.23
N LYS A 69 -22.76 7.40 -8.55
CA LYS A 69 -22.68 8.65 -7.79
C LYS A 69 -22.56 9.87 -8.72
N GLU A 70 -23.19 10.97 -8.39
CA GLU A 70 -23.12 12.22 -9.12
C GLU A 70 -21.69 12.83 -9.15
N ASN A 71 -20.90 12.54 -8.11
CA ASN A 71 -19.51 13.00 -7.97
C ASN A 71 -18.49 11.94 -8.46
N TYR A 72 -18.91 11.00 -9.31
CA TYR A 72 -17.99 10.04 -9.93
C TYR A 72 -17.20 10.72 -11.05
N THR A 73 -15.90 10.44 -11.09
CA THR A 73 -14.97 10.95 -12.12
C THR A 73 -14.48 9.75 -12.95
N GLU A 74 -14.68 9.81 -14.27
CA GLU A 74 -14.18 8.80 -15.18
C GLU A 74 -12.64 8.88 -15.31
N PHE A 75 -11.98 7.78 -15.65
CA PHE A 75 -10.53 7.75 -15.81
C PHE A 75 -10.02 8.77 -16.84
N ALA A 76 -10.79 9.01 -17.89
CA ALA A 76 -10.45 9.95 -18.95
C ALA A 76 -10.50 11.44 -18.51
N GLU A 77 -11.17 11.74 -17.40
CA GLU A 77 -11.27 13.07 -16.80
C GLU A 77 -10.14 13.36 -15.79
N LEU A 78 -9.28 12.38 -15.52
CA LEU A 78 -8.15 12.53 -14.61
C LEU A 78 -6.95 13.14 -15.34
N PRO A 79 -6.33 14.21 -14.81
CA PRO A 79 -5.08 14.74 -15.35
C PRO A 79 -3.98 13.66 -15.33
N GLU A 80 -3.18 13.58 -16.40
CA GLU A 80 -2.04 12.66 -16.47
C GLU A 80 -1.09 12.87 -15.28
N THR A 81 -0.82 14.12 -14.92
CA THR A 81 0.02 14.46 -13.75
C THR A 81 -0.54 13.88 -12.45
N TYR A 82 -1.86 13.93 -12.24
CA TYR A 82 -2.46 13.36 -11.04
C TYR A 82 -2.33 11.84 -11.00
N VAL A 83 -2.60 11.16 -12.12
CA VAL A 83 -2.44 9.72 -12.26
C VAL A 83 -0.99 9.30 -11.97
N ASP A 84 -0.04 9.96 -12.61
CA ASP A 84 1.40 9.72 -12.43
C ASP A 84 1.85 9.96 -10.98
N ALA A 85 1.37 11.01 -10.35
CA ALA A 85 1.68 11.35 -8.97
C ALA A 85 1.17 10.27 -8.01
N VAL A 86 -0.10 9.86 -8.13
CA VAL A 86 -0.68 8.79 -7.32
C VAL A 86 0.11 7.48 -7.48
N LEU A 87 0.37 7.06 -8.73
CA LEU A 87 1.12 5.84 -9.02
C LEU A 87 2.53 5.90 -8.44
N SER A 88 3.23 7.02 -8.58
CA SER A 88 4.62 7.16 -8.13
C SER A 88 4.79 7.02 -6.62
N VAL A 89 3.81 7.46 -5.82
CA VAL A 89 3.90 7.45 -4.35
C VAL A 89 3.18 6.28 -3.69
N GLU A 90 2.09 5.79 -4.27
CA GLU A 90 1.29 4.72 -3.70
C GLU A 90 1.69 3.35 -4.26
N ASP A 91 1.93 3.25 -5.57
CA ASP A 91 2.16 1.96 -6.23
C ASP A 91 2.84 2.11 -7.60
N HIS A 92 4.12 2.46 -7.62
CA HIS A 92 4.86 2.76 -8.86
C HIS A 92 4.98 1.59 -9.85
N ARG A 93 4.61 0.37 -9.44
CA ARG A 93 4.58 -0.82 -10.30
C ARG A 93 3.17 -1.35 -10.53
N PHE A 94 2.17 -0.52 -10.31
CA PHE A 94 0.75 -0.85 -10.39
C PHE A 94 0.39 -1.68 -11.63
N TYR A 95 0.85 -1.27 -12.81
CA TYR A 95 0.59 -1.98 -14.06
C TYR A 95 1.35 -3.30 -14.21
N GLY A 96 2.33 -3.58 -13.35
CA GLY A 96 3.22 -4.74 -13.44
C GLY A 96 2.88 -5.91 -12.51
N HIS A 97 1.86 -5.78 -11.65
CA HIS A 97 1.47 -6.83 -10.72
C HIS A 97 -0.04 -7.13 -10.76
N ILE A 98 -0.47 -8.22 -10.13
CA ILE A 98 -1.85 -8.72 -10.11
C ILE A 98 -2.49 -8.57 -8.72
N GLY A 99 -2.57 -7.34 -8.22
CA GLY A 99 -3.23 -7.01 -6.93
C GLY A 99 -2.32 -6.99 -5.71
N ILE A 100 -1.19 -7.71 -5.74
CA ILE A 100 -0.15 -7.64 -4.72
C ILE A 100 1.22 -7.44 -5.38
N ASP A 101 2.10 -6.73 -4.70
CA ASP A 101 3.48 -6.50 -5.12
C ASP A 101 4.47 -7.12 -4.13
N PRO A 102 4.93 -8.37 -4.38
CA PRO A 102 5.89 -9.04 -3.48
C PRO A 102 7.22 -8.30 -3.34
N ILE A 103 7.64 -7.55 -4.37
CA ILE A 103 8.90 -6.78 -4.34
C ILE A 103 8.73 -5.56 -3.43
N ALA A 104 7.60 -4.83 -3.54
CA ALA A 104 7.30 -3.71 -2.64
C ALA A 104 7.16 -4.18 -1.18
N ILE A 105 6.46 -5.29 -0.94
CA ILE A 105 6.35 -5.90 0.40
C ILE A 105 7.73 -6.22 0.96
N THR A 106 8.59 -6.88 0.18
CA THR A 106 9.95 -7.25 0.62
C THR A 106 10.79 -6.01 0.92
N ARG A 107 10.72 -4.98 0.07
CA ARG A 107 11.42 -3.71 0.27
C ARG A 107 10.94 -3.02 1.55
N ALA A 108 9.63 -2.90 1.75
CA ALA A 108 9.04 -2.30 2.94
C ALA A 108 9.51 -3.01 4.23
N VAL A 109 9.44 -4.35 4.26
CA VAL A 109 9.90 -5.14 5.42
C VAL A 109 11.39 -4.90 5.72
N ILE A 110 12.26 -4.86 4.69
CA ILE A 110 13.69 -4.61 4.89
C ILE A 110 13.92 -3.19 5.43
N ASN A 111 13.21 -2.19 4.90
CA ASN A 111 13.36 -0.80 5.32
C ASN A 111 12.83 -0.58 6.74
N ASP A 112 11.70 -1.18 7.11
CA ASP A 112 11.13 -1.14 8.47
C ASP A 112 12.07 -1.80 9.50
N ILE A 113 12.66 -2.95 9.15
CA ILE A 113 13.66 -3.63 10.01
C ILE A 113 14.90 -2.74 10.20
N ARG A 114 15.40 -2.11 9.14
CA ARG A 114 16.57 -1.22 9.22
C ARG A 114 16.31 0.04 10.03
N ALA A 115 15.12 0.60 9.90
CA ALA A 115 14.70 1.80 10.61
C ALA A 115 14.27 1.53 12.07
N GLY A 116 13.96 0.26 12.43
CA GLY A 116 13.39 -0.11 13.73
C GLY A 116 11.97 0.43 13.97
N THR A 117 11.32 0.93 12.93
CA THR A 117 9.95 1.48 12.96
C THR A 117 9.30 1.36 11.58
N PHE A 118 7.97 1.46 11.53
CA PHE A 118 7.22 1.47 10.27
C PHE A 118 7.48 2.78 9.51
N VAL A 119 8.22 2.72 8.41
CA VAL A 119 8.58 3.86 7.57
C VAL A 119 8.02 3.76 6.15
N GLU A 120 7.71 2.55 5.66
CA GLU A 120 7.24 2.33 4.30
C GLU A 120 6.02 1.40 4.24
N GLY A 121 5.01 1.77 3.45
CA GLY A 121 3.85 0.94 3.17
C GLY A 121 4.13 -0.02 2.00
N GLY A 122 3.78 -1.30 2.18
CA GLY A 122 3.88 -2.32 1.12
C GLY A 122 2.51 -2.70 0.52
N SER A 123 1.46 -1.91 0.74
CA SER A 123 0.12 -2.18 0.20
C SER A 123 -0.03 -1.57 -1.19
N THR A 124 -0.61 -2.32 -2.12
CA THR A 124 -0.92 -1.84 -3.47
C THR A 124 -2.18 -0.97 -3.50
N ILE A 125 -2.39 -0.20 -4.58
CA ILE A 125 -3.64 0.53 -4.84
C ILE A 125 -4.84 -0.44 -4.82
N THR A 126 -4.72 -1.62 -5.43
CA THR A 126 -5.80 -2.62 -5.44
C THR A 126 -6.15 -3.11 -4.04
N GLN A 127 -5.16 -3.30 -3.15
CA GLN A 127 -5.42 -3.66 -1.74
C GLN A 127 -6.05 -2.51 -0.96
N GLN A 128 -5.65 -1.26 -1.23
CA GLN A 128 -6.26 -0.08 -0.62
C GLN A 128 -7.72 0.09 -1.08
N LEU A 129 -7.99 -0.12 -2.37
CA LEU A 129 -9.36 -0.15 -2.89
C LEU A 129 -10.19 -1.24 -2.22
N ALA A 130 -9.69 -2.47 -2.17
CA ALA A 130 -10.36 -3.59 -1.49
C ALA A 130 -10.75 -3.24 -0.04
N LYS A 131 -9.83 -2.63 0.70
CA LYS A 131 -10.07 -2.13 2.07
C LYS A 131 -11.20 -1.10 2.09
N ASN A 132 -11.15 -0.08 1.23
CA ASN A 132 -12.13 1.01 1.22
C ASN A 132 -13.54 0.55 0.83
N LEU A 133 -13.64 -0.49 -0.01
CA LEU A 133 -14.91 -1.02 -0.48
C LEU A 133 -15.64 -1.87 0.57
N TYR A 134 -14.90 -2.70 1.32
CA TYR A 134 -15.49 -3.78 2.08
C TYR A 134 -15.06 -3.88 3.54
N PHE A 135 -13.94 -3.26 3.93
CA PHE A 135 -13.36 -3.51 5.24
C PHE A 135 -13.25 -2.24 6.08
N THR A 136 -13.23 -2.41 7.39
CA THR A 136 -13.02 -1.33 8.34
C THR A 136 -11.55 -0.97 8.50
N GLN A 137 -11.25 0.12 9.23
CA GLN A 137 -9.87 0.54 9.51
C GLN A 137 -9.18 -0.28 10.62
N GLU A 138 -9.82 -1.34 11.15
CA GLU A 138 -9.22 -2.19 12.18
C GLU A 138 -7.90 -2.84 11.69
N LYS A 139 -6.86 -2.72 12.49
CA LYS A 139 -5.54 -3.30 12.19
C LYS A 139 -5.48 -4.78 12.61
N LYS A 140 -6.03 -5.67 11.77
CA LYS A 140 -6.01 -7.13 12.00
C LYS A 140 -5.34 -7.83 10.82
N MET A 141 -4.58 -8.90 11.10
CA MET A 141 -3.91 -9.68 10.06
C MET A 141 -4.92 -10.41 9.17
N GLU A 142 -6.03 -10.87 9.75
CA GLU A 142 -7.14 -11.52 9.04
C GLU A 142 -7.76 -10.57 7.99
N ARG A 143 -7.98 -9.28 8.37
CA ARG A 143 -8.44 -8.27 7.42
C ARG A 143 -7.42 -8.07 6.28
N LYS A 144 -6.13 -8.03 6.60
CA LYS A 144 -5.09 -7.90 5.57
C LYS A 144 -5.06 -9.09 4.61
N ALA A 145 -5.32 -10.30 5.11
CA ALA A 145 -5.50 -11.48 4.27
C ALA A 145 -6.78 -11.38 3.40
N ALA A 146 -7.91 -10.88 3.95
CA ALA A 146 -9.14 -10.66 3.20
C ALA A 146 -8.95 -9.63 2.07
N GLU A 147 -8.18 -8.55 2.30
CA GLU A 147 -7.81 -7.56 1.27
C GLU A 147 -7.06 -8.22 0.10
N VAL A 148 -6.19 -9.19 0.36
CA VAL A 148 -5.47 -9.91 -0.70
C VAL A 148 -6.44 -10.71 -1.57
N PHE A 149 -7.39 -11.45 -0.98
CA PHE A 149 -8.39 -12.20 -1.75
C PHE A 149 -9.30 -11.27 -2.55
N MET A 150 -9.71 -10.15 -1.96
CA MET A 150 -10.52 -9.15 -2.66
C MET A 150 -9.72 -8.46 -3.78
N ALA A 151 -8.44 -8.17 -3.56
CA ALA A 151 -7.56 -7.60 -4.58
C ALA A 151 -7.44 -8.52 -5.79
N PHE A 152 -7.30 -9.83 -5.60
CA PHE A 152 -7.31 -10.79 -6.71
C PHE A 152 -8.66 -10.84 -7.44
N ALA A 153 -9.78 -10.70 -6.72
CA ALA A 153 -11.09 -10.63 -7.36
C ALA A 153 -11.25 -9.35 -8.20
N LEU A 154 -10.80 -8.20 -7.69
CA LEU A 154 -10.77 -6.95 -8.44
C LEU A 154 -9.94 -7.06 -9.72
N GLU A 155 -8.71 -7.57 -9.64
CA GLU A 155 -7.82 -7.71 -10.79
C GLU A 155 -8.28 -8.75 -11.82
N ARG A 156 -9.10 -9.73 -11.39
CA ARG A 156 -9.73 -10.68 -12.31
C ARG A 156 -10.86 -10.04 -13.12
N ASP A 157 -11.67 -9.17 -12.50
CA ASP A 157 -12.92 -8.69 -13.02
C ASP A 157 -12.83 -7.29 -13.65
N TYR A 158 -11.79 -6.51 -13.33
CA TYR A 158 -11.59 -5.12 -13.76
C TYR A 158 -10.17 -4.88 -14.28
N SER A 159 -10.06 -4.01 -15.28
CA SER A 159 -8.78 -3.54 -15.81
C SER A 159 -8.06 -2.64 -14.81
N LYS A 160 -6.77 -2.43 -14.98
CA LYS A 160 -5.95 -1.53 -14.15
C LYS A 160 -6.51 -0.10 -14.11
N ASN A 161 -6.94 0.43 -15.25
CA ASN A 161 -7.52 1.76 -15.31
C ASN A 161 -8.83 1.84 -14.55
N GLU A 162 -9.72 0.84 -14.66
CA GLU A 162 -10.95 0.78 -13.86
C GLU A 162 -10.66 0.65 -12.35
N ILE A 163 -9.64 -0.09 -11.94
CA ILE A 163 -9.23 -0.19 -10.55
C ILE A 163 -8.72 1.16 -10.02
N LEU A 164 -7.91 1.88 -10.80
CA LEU A 164 -7.42 3.20 -10.43
C LEU A 164 -8.56 4.23 -10.38
N GLU A 165 -9.46 4.20 -11.37
CA GLU A 165 -10.68 5.00 -11.41
C GLU A 165 -11.53 4.79 -10.13
N LEU A 166 -11.82 3.54 -9.77
CA LEU A 166 -12.55 3.20 -8.55
C LEU A 166 -11.79 3.65 -7.30
N TYR A 167 -10.48 3.55 -7.29
CA TYR A 167 -9.64 3.97 -6.18
C TYR A 167 -9.79 5.46 -5.90
N VAL A 168 -9.61 6.32 -6.90
CA VAL A 168 -9.69 7.78 -6.72
C VAL A 168 -11.11 8.26 -6.40
N ASN A 169 -12.14 7.47 -6.74
CA ASN A 169 -13.53 7.71 -6.40
C ASN A 169 -13.96 7.15 -5.03
N THR A 170 -13.02 6.58 -4.25
CA THR A 170 -13.34 5.94 -2.95
C THR A 170 -12.35 6.24 -1.84
N ILE A 171 -11.25 6.95 -2.12
CA ILE A 171 -10.28 7.31 -1.10
C ILE A 171 -10.70 8.58 -0.37
N TYR A 172 -10.23 8.69 0.88
CA TYR A 172 -10.49 9.84 1.73
C TYR A 172 -9.37 10.89 1.60
N PHE A 173 -9.75 12.11 1.27
CA PHE A 173 -8.84 13.26 1.10
C PHE A 173 -8.83 14.21 2.31
N GLY A 174 -9.46 13.86 3.43
CA GLY A 174 -9.62 14.79 4.55
C GLY A 174 -10.84 15.70 4.37
N ASN A 175 -11.16 16.48 5.38
CA ASN A 175 -12.22 17.50 5.37
C ASN A 175 -13.62 17.01 4.92
N GLY A 176 -13.88 15.70 5.03
CA GLY A 176 -15.13 15.09 4.57
C GLY A 176 -15.16 14.69 3.10
N TYR A 177 -14.10 14.88 2.33
CA TYR A 177 -14.01 14.55 0.90
C TYR A 177 -13.61 13.08 0.70
N TYR A 178 -14.47 12.30 0.05
CA TYR A 178 -14.30 10.85 -0.15
C TYR A 178 -14.10 10.44 -1.61
N CYS A 179 -13.87 11.40 -2.51
CA CYS A 179 -13.47 11.16 -3.90
C CYS A 179 -12.65 12.33 -4.42
N ILE A 180 -12.04 12.13 -5.59
CA ILE A 180 -11.21 13.16 -6.25
C ILE A 180 -12.01 14.40 -6.60
N LYS A 181 -13.27 14.27 -7.07
CA LYS A 181 -14.13 15.39 -7.43
C LYS A 181 -14.44 16.26 -6.21
N ASP A 182 -14.92 15.65 -5.12
CA ASP A 182 -15.19 16.39 -3.88
C ASP A 182 -13.94 17.14 -3.39
N ALA A 183 -12.76 16.49 -3.51
CA ALA A 183 -11.50 17.08 -3.07
C ALA A 183 -11.04 18.22 -3.99
N SER A 184 -11.16 18.06 -5.30
CA SER A 184 -10.82 19.09 -6.30
C SER A 184 -11.69 20.34 -6.13
N GLU A 185 -13.01 20.14 -6.10
CA GLU A 185 -13.96 21.23 -5.88
C GLU A 185 -13.77 21.87 -4.50
N GLY A 186 -13.61 21.05 -3.46
CA GLY A 186 -13.55 21.54 -2.10
C GLY A 186 -12.26 22.25 -1.72
N TYR A 187 -11.13 21.90 -2.31
CA TYR A 187 -9.85 22.54 -2.03
C TYR A 187 -9.51 23.65 -3.03
N PHE A 188 -9.90 23.51 -4.30
CA PHE A 188 -9.48 24.40 -5.38
C PHE A 188 -10.63 25.02 -6.16
N GLY A 189 -11.87 24.58 -5.94
CA GLY A 189 -13.05 25.11 -6.67
C GLY A 189 -13.05 24.73 -8.16
N LYS A 190 -12.45 23.58 -8.53
CA LYS A 190 -12.25 23.13 -9.91
C LYS A 190 -12.72 21.70 -10.11
N GLU A 191 -13.13 21.37 -11.34
CA GLU A 191 -13.29 19.98 -11.76
C GLU A 191 -11.92 19.26 -11.77
N PRO A 192 -11.88 17.93 -11.61
CA PRO A 192 -10.63 17.17 -11.61
C PRO A 192 -9.78 17.39 -12.88
N GLU A 193 -10.40 17.51 -14.06
CA GLU A 193 -9.70 17.71 -15.34
C GLU A 193 -8.95 19.04 -15.43
N ASP A 194 -9.36 20.04 -14.65
CA ASP A 194 -8.80 21.40 -14.62
C ASP A 194 -7.67 21.57 -13.59
N LEU A 195 -7.30 20.52 -12.85
CA LEU A 195 -6.23 20.57 -11.86
C LEU A 195 -4.88 20.84 -12.53
N THR A 196 -4.16 21.83 -12.02
CA THR A 196 -2.77 22.11 -12.41
C THR A 196 -1.81 21.04 -11.92
N ASP A 197 -0.57 21.06 -12.39
CA ASP A 197 0.50 20.16 -11.88
C ASP A 197 0.71 20.32 -10.37
N TYR A 198 0.66 21.56 -9.87
CA TYR A 198 0.76 21.84 -8.43
C TYR A 198 -0.41 21.21 -7.66
N GLU A 199 -1.64 21.44 -8.06
CA GLU A 199 -2.85 20.93 -7.39
C GLU A 199 -2.93 19.40 -7.48
N SER A 200 -2.59 18.83 -8.63
CA SER A 200 -2.53 17.37 -8.86
C SER A 200 -1.53 16.68 -7.92
N THR A 201 -0.32 17.22 -7.82
CA THR A 201 0.73 16.64 -6.97
C THR A 201 0.46 16.85 -5.48
N LEU A 202 -0.18 17.97 -5.11
CA LEU A 202 -0.62 18.22 -3.74
C LEU A 202 -1.70 17.20 -3.32
N LEU A 203 -2.75 17.03 -4.14
CA LEU A 203 -3.83 16.08 -3.86
C LEU A 203 -3.33 14.64 -3.78
N ALA A 204 -2.40 14.23 -4.65
CA ALA A 204 -1.81 12.88 -4.60
C ALA A 204 -1.08 12.59 -3.27
N GLY A 205 -0.62 13.61 -2.57
CA GLY A 205 0.04 13.49 -1.26
C GLY A 205 -0.92 13.29 -0.09
N VAL A 206 -2.16 13.78 -0.18
CA VAL A 206 -3.13 13.85 0.93
C VAL A 206 -3.54 12.48 1.48
N PRO A 207 -3.88 11.45 0.65
CA PRO A 207 -4.42 10.18 1.13
C PRO A 207 -3.49 9.40 2.06
N ASN A 208 -2.19 9.68 2.06
CA ASN A 208 -1.21 9.06 2.96
C ASN A 208 -1.54 9.30 4.45
N ALA A 209 -1.96 10.53 4.80
CA ALA A 209 -2.44 10.88 6.14
C ALA A 209 -3.42 12.09 6.05
N PRO A 210 -4.68 11.88 5.65
CA PRO A 210 -5.62 12.95 5.31
C PRO A 210 -5.83 13.97 6.43
N SER A 211 -5.88 13.51 7.68
CA SER A 211 -6.02 14.40 8.84
C SER A 211 -4.80 15.31 9.09
N LYS A 212 -3.64 14.98 8.48
CA LYS A 212 -2.39 15.73 8.64
C LYS A 212 -2.08 16.56 7.40
N TYR A 213 -2.33 16.02 6.22
CA TYR A 213 -1.93 16.58 4.93
C TYR A 213 -3.08 17.26 4.17
N SER A 214 -4.26 17.40 4.79
CA SER A 214 -5.33 18.22 4.24
C SER A 214 -4.87 19.69 4.16
N PRO A 215 -4.94 20.35 2.97
CA PRO A 215 -4.47 21.73 2.79
C PRO A 215 -5.16 22.73 3.70
N THR A 216 -6.43 22.51 4.03
CA THR A 216 -7.20 23.37 4.94
C THR A 216 -6.85 23.16 6.42
N VAL A 217 -6.20 22.05 6.78
CA VAL A 217 -5.74 21.78 8.15
C VAL A 217 -4.33 22.33 8.36
N ASN A 218 -3.42 22.03 7.43
CA ASN A 218 -2.04 22.51 7.48
C ASN A 218 -1.41 22.51 6.09
N LEU A 219 -1.43 23.65 5.42
CA LEU A 219 -0.90 23.82 4.07
C LEU A 219 0.60 23.53 4.01
N GLU A 220 1.40 24.01 4.97
CA GLU A 220 2.85 23.78 5.03
C GLU A 220 3.18 22.28 5.06
N LEU A 221 2.44 21.48 5.84
CA LEU A 221 2.63 20.02 5.87
C LEU A 221 2.14 19.34 4.60
N ALA A 222 1.09 19.86 3.95
CA ALA A 222 0.62 19.37 2.67
C ALA A 222 1.67 19.61 1.57
N GLU A 223 2.23 20.82 1.50
CA GLU A 223 3.30 21.20 0.56
C GLU A 223 4.58 20.38 0.81
N LYS A 224 4.98 20.21 2.05
CA LYS A 224 6.11 19.34 2.39
C LYS A 224 5.89 17.88 1.99
N ARG A 225 4.65 17.40 2.00
CA ARG A 225 4.29 16.08 1.46
C ARG A 225 4.31 16.09 -0.06
N GLN A 226 3.85 17.17 -0.69
CA GLN A 226 3.92 17.38 -2.14
C GLN A 226 5.36 17.36 -2.66
N GLU A 227 6.32 17.98 -1.97
CA GLU A 227 7.75 17.87 -2.31
C GLU A 227 8.18 16.41 -2.48
N GLN A 228 7.76 15.53 -1.54
CA GLN A 228 8.07 14.10 -1.62
C GLN A 228 7.39 13.42 -2.82
N VAL A 229 6.16 13.85 -3.19
CA VAL A 229 5.46 13.38 -4.39
C VAL A 229 6.24 13.76 -5.65
N VAL A 230 6.63 15.03 -5.75
CA VAL A 230 7.39 15.56 -6.89
C VAL A 230 8.76 14.91 -7.00
N GLU A 231 9.46 14.70 -5.88
CA GLU A 231 10.72 13.94 -5.86
C GLU A 231 10.55 12.51 -6.38
N ARG A 232 9.42 11.87 -6.06
CA ARG A 232 9.10 10.52 -6.58
C ARG A 232 8.84 10.53 -8.08
N LEU A 233 8.11 11.53 -8.61
CA LEU A 233 7.90 11.72 -10.04
C LEU A 233 9.24 11.86 -10.80
N VAL A 234 10.18 12.63 -10.25
CA VAL A 234 11.52 12.75 -10.82
C VAL A 234 12.28 11.42 -10.75
N ALA A 235 12.22 10.72 -9.61
CA ALA A 235 12.89 9.43 -9.43
C ALA A 235 12.35 8.33 -10.36
N CYS A 236 11.06 8.41 -10.73
CA CYS A 236 10.41 7.53 -11.71
C CYS A 236 10.65 7.95 -13.17
N GLY A 237 11.31 9.11 -13.41
CA GLY A 237 11.56 9.64 -14.76
C GLY A 237 10.33 10.26 -15.44
N LEU A 238 9.27 10.55 -14.67
CA LEU A 238 8.03 11.14 -15.17
C LEU A 238 8.11 12.67 -15.23
N PHE A 239 8.89 13.28 -14.32
CA PHE A 239 9.20 14.70 -14.35
C PHE A 239 10.68 14.93 -14.59
N THR A 240 11.02 16.03 -15.31
CA THR A 240 12.35 16.60 -15.28
C THR A 240 12.56 17.42 -14.01
N LYS A 241 13.79 17.77 -13.68
CA LYS A 241 14.09 18.63 -12.52
C LYS A 241 13.50 20.03 -12.67
N GLU A 242 13.49 20.52 -13.90
CA GLU A 242 12.94 21.84 -14.27
C GLU A 242 11.43 21.85 -14.02
N ARG A 243 10.69 20.85 -14.55
CA ARG A 243 9.24 20.73 -14.32
C ARG A 243 8.90 20.58 -12.83
N ALA A 244 9.72 19.83 -12.09
CA ALA A 244 9.57 19.70 -10.65
C ALA A 244 9.68 21.04 -9.91
N GLN A 245 10.67 21.88 -10.28
CA GLN A 245 10.84 23.21 -9.71
C GLN A 245 9.68 24.15 -10.07
N GLU A 246 9.24 24.15 -11.33
CA GLU A 246 8.08 24.92 -11.80
C GLU A 246 6.80 24.53 -11.06
N THR A 247 6.57 23.20 -10.90
CA THR A 247 5.41 22.68 -10.16
C THR A 247 5.39 23.17 -8.72
N LEU A 248 6.52 23.11 -8.02
CA LEU A 248 6.59 23.53 -6.60
C LEU A 248 6.53 25.05 -6.45
N ALA A 249 6.97 25.83 -7.44
CA ALA A 249 6.83 27.30 -7.46
C ALA A 249 5.39 27.78 -7.73
N GLY A 250 4.52 26.90 -8.22
CA GLY A 250 3.12 27.21 -8.54
C GLY A 250 2.23 27.56 -7.33
N SER A 251 2.74 27.47 -6.10
CA SER A 251 2.06 27.91 -4.86
C SER A 251 1.92 29.42 -4.72
N GLU A 252 2.60 30.21 -5.58
CA GLU A 252 2.63 31.69 -5.49
C GLU A 252 1.61 32.37 -6.43
N MET A 253 0.73 31.61 -7.10
CA MET A 253 -0.34 32.13 -7.94
C MET A 253 -1.71 31.83 -7.36
#